data_cd060b4908265c2373419e669aa3241a
#
_entry.id   cd060b4908265c2373419e669aa3241a
#
_cell.length_a   1.000
_cell.length_b   1.000
_cell.length_c   1.000
_cell.angle_alpha   90.00
_cell.angle_beta   90.00
_cell.angle_gamma   90.00
#
_symmetry.space_group_name_H-M   'P 1'
#
loop_
_entity.id
_entity.type
_entity.pdbx_description
1 polymer ?
#
loop_
_entity_poly.entity_id
_entity_poly.type
_entity_poly.pdbx_seq_one_letter_code
_entity_poly.pdbx_strand_id
1 'polypeptide(L)'
;YKVRGAYYKISTMSEENRKKGLVTASAGNHAQGVAYAAKKFGCKATVVMPTVTPLIKVNRTKSYGAEVVLHGDVYDDACAYAMKLAEENGYTFVHPFDDLDVATGQGSIAMEIFDELPDVDYILAPIGGGGLITGVSTLTKLLNPNVKVIGVEPAAAASMTEALKERHPVTLSSANTIADGTAVKRVGEKIFPYAEKNIDEVITVADDDLIGAFLDVVENHKMIVENSGLLTVAALRQLDLKGKKVVSILSGGNMDVITMSSIVQHGLIQRDRIFSVSVLLPDKPGELVRVASTIAKANGNVIKLEHNQFVSTNRNAAVELRITLEAFGTEHKHQIMKALEDEGLSPREVNAKLY
;
A
#
# COMPACT_ATOMS: atom_id res chain seq x y z
N TYR A 1 12.09 -4.31 -1.52
CA TYR A 1 13.06 -4.12 -2.63
C TYR A 1 14.12 -3.05 -2.35
N LYS A 2 13.83 -2.02 -1.56
CA LYS A 2 14.73 -0.86 -1.31
C LYS A 2 16.16 -1.25 -0.90
N VAL A 3 16.32 -2.39 -0.23
CA VAL A 3 17.64 -2.90 0.16
C VAL A 3 18.54 -3.17 -1.04
N ARG A 4 18.01 -3.57 -2.21
CA ARG A 4 18.79 -3.87 -3.42
C ARG A 4 19.56 -2.64 -3.90
N GLY A 5 18.86 -1.52 -4.09
CA GLY A 5 19.48 -0.27 -4.53
C GLY A 5 20.42 0.33 -3.48
N ALA A 6 20.03 0.32 -2.20
CA ALA A 6 20.91 0.77 -1.13
C ALA A 6 22.19 -0.07 -1.04
N TYR A 7 22.06 -1.39 -1.14
CA TYR A 7 23.20 -2.31 -1.12
C TYR A 7 24.13 -2.08 -2.31
N TYR A 8 23.58 -2.00 -3.53
CA TYR A 8 24.37 -1.73 -4.74
C TYR A 8 25.10 -0.40 -4.64
N LYS A 9 24.42 0.69 -4.29
CA LYS A 9 25.03 2.01 -4.10
C LYS A 9 26.20 1.96 -3.14
N ILE A 10 26.03 1.35 -1.97
CA ILE A 10 27.08 1.28 -0.95
C ILE A 10 28.22 0.37 -1.40
N SER A 11 27.93 -0.71 -2.12
CA SER A 11 28.95 -1.65 -2.63
C SER A 11 29.90 -1.00 -3.63
N THR A 12 29.39 -0.10 -4.46
CA THR A 12 30.16 0.61 -5.51
C THR A 12 30.92 1.83 -5.00
N MET A 13 30.64 2.28 -3.77
CA MET A 13 31.37 3.39 -3.17
C MET A 13 32.83 3.05 -2.87
N SER A 14 33.72 4.05 -2.97
CA SER A 14 35.11 3.91 -2.50
C SER A 14 35.13 3.63 -0.99
N GLU A 15 36.20 2.94 -0.54
CA GLU A 15 36.38 2.68 0.88
C GLU A 15 36.50 3.98 1.71
N GLU A 16 37.12 5.01 1.14
CA GLU A 16 37.21 6.35 1.76
C GLU A 16 35.81 6.94 2.03
N ASN A 17 34.93 6.93 1.04
CA ASN A 17 33.56 7.46 1.19
C ASN A 17 32.74 6.62 2.15
N ARG A 18 32.90 5.29 2.14
CA ARG A 18 32.26 4.43 3.13
C ARG A 18 32.69 4.74 4.55
N LYS A 19 33.98 5.02 4.78
CA LYS A 19 34.53 5.39 6.11
C LYS A 19 34.00 6.72 6.63
N LYS A 20 33.71 7.69 5.74
CA LYS A 20 33.10 8.97 6.15
C LYS A 20 31.70 8.75 6.74
N GLY A 21 30.92 7.85 6.18
CA GLY A 21 29.58 7.51 6.62
C GLY A 21 28.50 7.86 5.60
N LEU A 22 27.29 7.44 5.90
CA LEU A 22 26.11 7.55 5.04
C LEU A 22 25.03 8.33 5.76
N VAL A 23 24.21 9.05 5.00
CA VAL A 23 22.99 9.67 5.51
C VAL A 23 21.85 9.50 4.53
N THR A 24 20.65 9.37 5.04
CA THR A 24 19.41 9.35 4.24
C THR A 24 18.25 9.95 5.02
N ALA A 25 17.22 10.37 4.30
CA ALA A 25 15.93 10.75 4.87
C ALA A 25 14.86 9.73 4.47
N SER A 26 14.32 9.01 5.44
CA SER A 26 13.21 8.07 5.22
C SER A 26 12.72 7.50 6.54
N ALA A 27 11.42 7.33 6.70
CA ALA A 27 10.81 6.63 7.84
C ALA A 27 10.32 5.20 7.50
N GLY A 28 10.62 4.70 6.29
CA GLY A 28 10.08 3.44 5.79
C GLY A 28 11.14 2.45 5.29
N ASN A 29 10.80 1.77 4.20
CA ASN A 29 11.61 0.70 3.60
C ASN A 29 13.02 1.12 3.22
N HIS A 30 13.20 2.36 2.76
CA HIS A 30 14.52 2.85 2.37
C HIS A 30 15.45 3.03 3.59
N ALA A 31 14.94 3.58 4.69
CA ALA A 31 15.64 3.69 5.94
C ALA A 31 16.23 2.36 6.40
N GLN A 32 15.37 1.33 6.42
CA GLN A 32 15.77 -0.04 6.80
C GLN A 32 16.76 -0.65 5.79
N GLY A 33 16.55 -0.41 4.50
CA GLY A 33 17.45 -0.88 3.44
C GLY A 33 18.85 -0.29 3.56
N VAL A 34 18.96 1.03 3.80
CA VAL A 34 20.24 1.71 4.00
C VAL A 34 20.91 1.23 5.29
N ALA A 35 20.17 1.15 6.40
CA ALA A 35 20.70 0.67 7.68
C ALA A 35 21.25 -0.77 7.59
N TYR A 36 20.49 -1.66 6.96
CA TYR A 36 20.91 -3.05 6.73
C TYR A 36 22.18 -3.13 5.87
N ALA A 37 22.20 -2.43 4.73
CA ALA A 37 23.33 -2.45 3.82
C ALA A 37 24.57 -1.84 4.47
N ALA A 38 24.44 -0.69 5.16
CA ALA A 38 25.52 -0.06 5.90
C ALA A 38 26.16 -1.01 6.92
N LYS A 39 25.32 -1.74 7.68
CA LYS A 39 25.81 -2.75 8.65
C LYS A 39 26.62 -3.84 7.96
N LYS A 40 26.19 -4.30 6.78
CA LYS A 40 26.92 -5.34 6.01
C LYS A 40 28.28 -4.88 5.52
N PHE A 41 28.43 -3.61 5.18
CA PHE A 41 29.69 -3.01 4.74
C PHE A 41 30.51 -2.36 5.88
N GLY A 42 30.07 -2.45 7.14
CA GLY A 42 30.72 -1.84 8.28
C GLY A 42 30.73 -0.29 8.22
N CYS A 43 29.75 0.32 7.56
CA CYS A 43 29.63 1.77 7.43
C CYS A 43 28.75 2.35 8.55
N LYS A 44 29.08 3.56 9.02
CA LYS A 44 28.19 4.35 9.85
C LYS A 44 27.03 4.85 8.97
N ALA A 45 25.78 4.72 9.43
CA ALA A 45 24.61 5.26 8.75
C ALA A 45 23.78 6.12 9.71
N THR A 46 23.44 7.32 9.28
CA THR A 46 22.50 8.23 9.96
C THR A 46 21.22 8.30 9.14
N VAL A 47 20.07 8.07 9.78
CA VAL A 47 18.76 8.15 9.16
C VAL A 47 17.97 9.27 9.80
N VAL A 48 17.58 10.25 9.00
CA VAL A 48 16.75 11.37 9.45
C VAL A 48 15.29 11.06 9.18
N MET A 49 14.45 11.24 10.18
CA MET A 49 13.01 11.00 10.14
C MET A 49 12.24 12.19 10.70
N PRO A 50 11.02 12.48 10.24
CA PRO A 50 10.14 13.45 10.88
C PRO A 50 9.90 13.12 12.36
N THR A 51 9.72 14.14 13.18
CA THR A 51 9.47 14.01 14.64
C THR A 51 8.21 13.20 14.96
N VAL A 52 7.22 13.23 14.07
CA VAL A 52 5.95 12.50 14.18
C VAL A 52 6.06 11.02 13.81
N THR A 53 7.26 10.54 13.44
CA THR A 53 7.45 9.14 13.01
C THR A 53 7.14 8.17 14.15
N PRO A 54 6.28 7.15 13.93
CA PRO A 54 5.96 6.15 14.94
C PRO A 54 7.20 5.45 15.50
N LEU A 55 7.25 5.28 16.82
CA LEU A 55 8.39 4.66 17.53
C LEU A 55 8.76 3.27 17.00
N ILE A 56 7.79 2.52 16.52
CA ILE A 56 8.04 1.18 15.94
C ILE A 56 8.96 1.27 14.71
N LYS A 57 8.78 2.29 13.85
CA LYS A 57 9.62 2.52 12.66
C LYS A 57 11.02 2.98 13.06
N VAL A 58 11.11 3.87 14.06
CA VAL A 58 12.39 4.35 14.64
C VAL A 58 13.18 3.17 15.20
N ASN A 59 12.55 2.37 16.08
CA ASN A 59 13.22 1.25 16.74
C ASN A 59 13.64 0.16 15.75
N ARG A 60 12.82 -0.13 14.72
CA ARG A 60 13.15 -1.09 13.68
C ARG A 60 14.41 -0.62 12.90
N THR A 61 14.52 0.66 12.57
CA THR A 61 15.71 1.19 11.88
C THR A 61 16.94 1.13 12.78
N LYS A 62 16.82 1.50 14.07
CA LYS A 62 17.91 1.37 15.06
C LYS A 62 18.37 -0.08 15.25
N SER A 63 17.48 -1.06 15.16
CA SER A 63 17.82 -2.49 15.30
C SER A 63 18.79 -2.99 14.21
N TYR A 64 18.81 -2.33 13.05
CA TYR A 64 19.79 -2.57 11.99
C TYR A 64 21.14 -1.88 12.24
N GLY A 65 21.28 -1.08 13.32
CA GLY A 65 22.54 -0.45 13.71
C GLY A 65 22.72 0.98 13.19
N ALA A 66 21.69 1.59 12.59
CA ALA A 66 21.75 2.99 12.18
C ALA A 66 21.44 3.94 13.34
N GLU A 67 22.09 5.09 13.33
CA GLU A 67 21.71 6.24 14.14
C GLU A 67 20.44 6.87 13.56
N VAL A 68 19.44 7.15 14.39
CA VAL A 68 18.21 7.82 13.96
C VAL A 68 18.12 9.19 14.59
N VAL A 69 17.99 10.21 13.74
CA VAL A 69 17.80 11.60 14.11
C VAL A 69 16.36 12.00 13.74
N LEU A 70 15.62 12.53 14.73
CA LEU A 70 14.28 13.07 14.49
C LEU A 70 14.39 14.56 14.24
N HIS A 71 13.90 15.04 13.08
CA HIS A 71 13.99 16.45 12.70
C HIS A 71 12.85 16.86 11.76
N GLY A 72 12.24 18.02 12.07
CA GLY A 72 11.12 18.58 11.30
C GLY A 72 9.81 17.79 11.46
N ASP A 73 8.76 18.31 10.89
CA ASP A 73 7.42 17.73 11.02
C ASP A 73 7.02 16.92 9.77
N VAL A 74 7.63 17.21 8.62
CA VAL A 74 7.36 16.56 7.34
C VAL A 74 8.63 15.98 6.73
N TYR A 75 8.45 15.15 5.69
CA TYR A 75 9.56 14.52 4.98
C TYR A 75 10.57 15.53 4.42
N ASP A 76 10.08 16.65 3.87
CA ASP A 76 10.93 17.65 3.22
C ASP A 76 11.90 18.29 4.23
N ASP A 77 11.46 18.57 5.46
CA ASP A 77 12.32 19.08 6.53
C ASP A 77 13.42 18.07 6.90
N ALA A 78 13.03 16.81 7.08
CA ALA A 78 13.96 15.72 7.37
C ALA A 78 14.97 15.53 6.24
N CYS A 79 14.54 15.65 4.99
CA CYS A 79 15.39 15.54 3.81
C CYS A 79 16.39 16.70 3.72
N ALA A 80 15.92 17.93 3.89
CA ALA A 80 16.79 19.11 3.90
C ALA A 80 17.87 19.02 5.00
N TYR A 81 17.48 18.55 6.18
CA TYR A 81 18.42 18.36 7.28
C TYR A 81 19.42 17.22 7.00
N ALA A 82 18.99 16.13 6.39
CA ALA A 82 19.87 15.04 5.99
C ALA A 82 20.90 15.50 4.95
N MET A 83 20.51 16.34 4.00
CA MET A 83 21.41 16.93 3.01
C MET A 83 22.43 17.86 3.67
N LYS A 84 21.99 18.68 4.64
CA LYS A 84 22.88 19.51 5.44
C LYS A 84 23.91 18.68 6.20
N LEU A 85 23.49 17.60 6.85
CA LEU A 85 24.42 16.67 7.54
C LEU A 85 25.40 16.02 6.55
N ALA A 86 24.98 15.71 5.32
CA ALA A 86 25.85 15.19 4.29
C ALA A 86 26.98 16.18 3.96
N GLU A 87 26.63 17.45 3.77
CA GLU A 87 27.59 18.51 3.44
C GLU A 87 28.56 18.80 4.61
N GLU A 88 28.04 18.98 5.82
CA GLU A 88 28.85 19.35 7.01
C GLU A 88 29.82 18.23 7.44
N ASN A 89 29.44 16.96 7.29
CA ASN A 89 30.24 15.83 7.75
C ASN A 89 30.91 15.04 6.63
N GLY A 90 30.70 15.41 5.37
CA GLY A 90 31.19 14.69 4.20
C GLY A 90 30.55 13.31 4.03
N TYR A 91 29.31 13.08 4.55
CA TYR A 91 28.59 11.84 4.39
C TYR A 91 28.06 11.69 2.96
N THR A 92 27.96 10.47 2.49
CA THR A 92 27.27 10.22 1.23
C THR A 92 25.75 10.15 1.49
N PHE A 93 25.00 11.04 0.81
CA PHE A 93 23.54 10.98 0.84
C PHE A 93 23.05 9.86 -0.07
N VAL A 94 22.32 8.90 0.50
CA VAL A 94 21.72 7.78 -0.24
C VAL A 94 20.26 8.11 -0.51
N HIS A 95 19.99 8.58 -1.74
CA HIS A 95 18.66 9.01 -2.14
C HIS A 95 17.69 7.83 -2.29
N PRO A 96 16.41 7.93 -1.85
CA PRO A 96 15.47 6.81 -1.88
C PRO A 96 15.05 6.35 -3.28
N PHE A 97 15.26 7.16 -4.33
CA PHE A 97 14.88 6.84 -5.72
C PHE A 97 15.65 7.64 -6.79
N ASP A 98 16.02 8.90 -6.56
CA ASP A 98 16.66 9.76 -7.58
C ASP A 98 18.19 9.64 -7.55
N ASP A 99 18.65 8.41 -7.75
CA ASP A 99 20.06 8.03 -7.79
C ASP A 99 20.22 6.85 -8.76
N LEU A 100 21.09 7.00 -9.77
CA LEU A 100 21.28 6.00 -10.82
C LEU A 100 21.86 4.69 -10.28
N ASP A 101 22.75 4.73 -9.28
CA ASP A 101 23.26 3.50 -8.66
C ASP A 101 22.17 2.78 -7.87
N VAL A 102 21.33 3.55 -7.13
CA VAL A 102 20.16 2.97 -6.44
C VAL A 102 19.20 2.34 -7.46
N ALA A 103 18.88 3.04 -8.56
CA ALA A 103 18.02 2.50 -9.62
C ALA A 103 18.64 1.26 -10.27
N THR A 104 19.96 1.25 -10.52
CA THR A 104 20.68 0.08 -11.06
C THR A 104 20.53 -1.13 -10.15
N GLY A 105 20.70 -0.95 -8.83
CA GLY A 105 20.47 -2.03 -7.88
C GLY A 105 19.04 -2.59 -7.90
N GLN A 106 18.03 -1.73 -8.13
CA GLN A 106 16.63 -2.18 -8.30
C GLN A 106 16.45 -3.00 -9.58
N GLY A 107 17.24 -2.72 -10.62
CA GLY A 107 17.24 -3.49 -11.88
C GLY A 107 17.55 -4.97 -11.70
N SER A 108 18.23 -5.37 -10.62
CA SER A 108 18.47 -6.79 -10.31
C SER A 108 17.17 -7.63 -10.25
N ILE A 109 16.02 -7.00 -10.01
CA ILE A 109 14.72 -7.67 -10.06
C ILE A 109 14.43 -8.18 -11.48
N ALA A 110 14.72 -7.39 -12.51
CA ALA A 110 14.52 -7.81 -13.88
C ALA A 110 15.45 -9.00 -14.26
N MET A 111 16.69 -9.03 -13.75
CA MET A 111 17.56 -10.20 -13.94
C MET A 111 16.90 -11.47 -13.40
N GLU A 112 16.45 -11.45 -12.15
CA GLU A 112 15.80 -12.58 -11.51
C GLU A 112 14.51 -13.00 -12.25
N ILE A 113 13.74 -12.04 -12.78
CA ILE A 113 12.55 -12.33 -13.59
C ILE A 113 12.93 -13.08 -14.87
N PHE A 114 13.97 -12.63 -15.60
CA PHE A 114 14.39 -13.29 -16.83
C PHE A 114 15.07 -14.64 -16.60
N ASP A 115 15.71 -14.83 -15.44
CA ASP A 115 16.28 -16.13 -15.05
C ASP A 115 15.16 -17.17 -14.79
N GLU A 116 14.04 -16.74 -14.19
CA GLU A 116 12.92 -17.63 -13.84
C GLU A 116 11.86 -17.73 -14.96
N LEU A 117 11.63 -16.66 -15.72
CA LEU A 117 10.62 -16.58 -16.78
C LEU A 117 11.19 -15.85 -18.02
N PRO A 118 12.06 -16.51 -18.81
CA PRO A 118 12.74 -15.89 -19.95
C PRO A 118 11.81 -15.36 -21.04
N ASP A 119 10.62 -15.92 -21.15
CA ASP A 119 9.58 -15.60 -22.13
C ASP A 119 8.42 -14.77 -21.53
N VAL A 120 8.71 -13.93 -20.54
CA VAL A 120 7.77 -12.98 -19.99
C VAL A 120 7.29 -11.99 -21.07
N ASP A 121 5.98 -11.70 -21.11
CA ASP A 121 5.39 -10.71 -22.01
C ASP A 121 5.29 -9.32 -21.36
N TYR A 122 4.89 -9.27 -20.07
CA TYR A 122 4.62 -8.04 -19.33
C TYR A 122 5.25 -8.06 -17.94
N ILE A 123 5.83 -6.94 -17.56
CA ILE A 123 6.29 -6.70 -16.18
C ILE A 123 5.59 -5.46 -15.66
N LEU A 124 4.85 -5.61 -14.55
CA LEU A 124 4.20 -4.51 -13.84
C LEU A 124 5.02 -4.12 -12.62
N ALA A 125 5.32 -2.84 -12.47
CA ALA A 125 6.06 -2.32 -11.32
C ALA A 125 5.38 -1.09 -10.72
N PRO A 126 5.31 -0.98 -9.36
CA PRO A 126 4.74 0.20 -8.73
C PRO A 126 5.66 1.41 -8.87
N ILE A 127 5.07 2.59 -9.03
CA ILE A 127 5.78 3.85 -9.13
C ILE A 127 5.44 4.76 -7.94
N GLY A 128 6.50 5.23 -7.26
CA GLY A 128 6.47 6.42 -6.43
C GLY A 128 7.41 7.45 -7.05
N GLY A 129 8.62 7.63 -6.50
CA GLY A 129 9.63 8.54 -7.09
C GLY A 129 10.29 8.04 -8.38
N GLY A 130 10.00 6.83 -8.86
CA GLY A 130 10.44 6.30 -10.16
C GLY A 130 11.67 5.39 -10.12
N GLY A 131 12.43 5.31 -9.02
CA GLY A 131 13.70 4.56 -9.00
C GLY A 131 13.57 3.05 -9.27
N LEU A 132 12.50 2.41 -8.79
CA LEU A 132 12.25 0.98 -9.04
C LEU A 132 11.97 0.72 -10.51
N ILE A 133 10.95 1.40 -11.05
CA ILE A 133 10.52 1.20 -12.44
C ILE A 133 11.64 1.54 -13.43
N THR A 134 12.45 2.58 -13.14
CA THR A 134 13.59 2.95 -13.97
C THR A 134 14.62 1.82 -14.05
N GLY A 135 15.00 1.24 -12.91
CA GLY A 135 15.94 0.12 -12.89
C GLY A 135 15.39 -1.11 -13.63
N VAL A 136 14.15 -1.48 -13.31
CA VAL A 136 13.49 -2.65 -13.92
C VAL A 136 13.30 -2.44 -15.43
N SER A 137 12.71 -1.32 -15.86
CA SER A 137 12.42 -1.07 -17.28
C SER A 137 13.70 -0.97 -18.10
N THR A 138 14.71 -0.27 -17.59
CA THR A 138 15.98 -0.11 -18.31
C THR A 138 16.63 -1.46 -18.56
N LEU A 139 16.76 -2.30 -17.55
CA LEU A 139 17.36 -3.62 -17.74
C LEU A 139 16.48 -4.53 -18.59
N THR A 140 15.16 -4.49 -18.43
CA THR A 140 14.23 -5.24 -19.26
C THR A 140 14.41 -4.90 -20.74
N LYS A 141 14.47 -3.61 -21.10
CA LYS A 141 14.65 -3.19 -22.50
C LYS A 141 16.02 -3.53 -23.08
N LEU A 142 17.04 -3.62 -22.23
CA LEU A 142 18.37 -4.08 -22.63
C LEU A 142 18.42 -5.60 -22.91
N LEU A 143 17.71 -6.39 -22.11
CA LEU A 143 17.67 -7.85 -22.25
C LEU A 143 16.70 -8.31 -23.32
N ASN A 144 15.50 -7.75 -23.35
CA ASN A 144 14.46 -8.02 -24.35
C ASN A 144 13.57 -6.80 -24.57
N PRO A 145 13.78 -6.02 -25.65
CA PRO A 145 13.01 -4.81 -25.93
C PRO A 145 11.53 -5.06 -26.25
N ASN A 146 11.13 -6.31 -26.53
CA ASN A 146 9.75 -6.66 -26.84
C ASN A 146 8.87 -6.81 -25.58
N VAL A 147 9.47 -7.06 -24.42
CA VAL A 147 8.75 -7.15 -23.16
C VAL A 147 8.18 -5.79 -22.79
N LYS A 148 6.88 -5.75 -22.46
CA LYS A 148 6.20 -4.52 -22.06
C LYS A 148 6.38 -4.28 -20.57
N VAL A 149 6.78 -3.06 -20.22
CA VAL A 149 6.90 -2.62 -18.84
C VAL A 149 5.83 -1.59 -18.54
N ILE A 150 4.92 -1.95 -17.63
CA ILE A 150 3.81 -1.10 -17.21
C ILE A 150 4.10 -0.56 -15.81
N GLY A 151 4.11 0.75 -15.67
CA GLY A 151 4.17 1.43 -14.38
C GLY A 151 2.78 1.55 -13.76
N VAL A 152 2.69 1.41 -12.45
CA VAL A 152 1.41 1.54 -11.73
C VAL A 152 1.55 2.56 -10.59
N GLU A 153 0.71 3.58 -10.62
CA GLU A 153 0.66 4.65 -9.62
C GLU A 153 -0.67 4.66 -8.86
N PRO A 154 -0.69 5.17 -7.61
CA PRO A 154 -1.95 5.54 -6.98
C PRO A 154 -2.60 6.70 -7.75
N ALA A 155 -3.89 6.66 -8.01
CA ALA A 155 -4.60 7.73 -8.72
C ALA A 155 -4.46 9.11 -8.06
N ALA A 156 -4.37 9.13 -6.71
CA ALA A 156 -4.18 10.36 -5.94
C ALA A 156 -2.70 10.83 -5.84
N ALA A 157 -1.76 10.10 -6.45
CA ALA A 157 -0.32 10.43 -6.45
C ALA A 157 0.33 10.07 -7.80
N ALA A 158 -0.30 10.42 -8.91
CA ALA A 158 0.10 10.07 -10.28
C ALA A 158 1.20 11.02 -10.82
N SER A 159 2.34 11.09 -10.13
CA SER A 159 3.41 12.04 -10.45
C SER A 159 4.19 11.67 -11.72
N MET A 160 4.34 10.39 -12.05
CA MET A 160 4.98 9.94 -13.29
C MET A 160 4.06 10.17 -14.49
N THR A 161 2.76 9.91 -14.34
CA THR A 161 1.75 10.18 -15.38
C THR A 161 1.80 11.65 -15.83
N GLU A 162 1.78 12.57 -14.86
CA GLU A 162 1.88 14.01 -15.16
C GLU A 162 3.27 14.39 -15.74
N ALA A 163 4.35 13.80 -15.20
CA ALA A 163 5.69 14.06 -15.71
C ALA A 163 5.87 13.60 -17.17
N LEU A 164 5.32 12.43 -17.53
CA LEU A 164 5.37 11.93 -18.92
C LEU A 164 4.56 12.80 -19.88
N LYS A 165 3.41 13.32 -19.43
CA LYS A 165 2.58 14.23 -20.21
C LYS A 165 3.29 15.56 -20.48
N GLU A 166 3.91 16.14 -19.46
CA GLU A 166 4.63 17.42 -19.54
C GLU A 166 6.07 17.27 -20.08
N ARG A 167 6.56 16.04 -20.22
CA ARG A 167 7.93 15.68 -20.61
C ARG A 167 9.04 16.20 -19.69
N HIS A 168 8.71 16.47 -18.47
CA HIS A 168 9.62 16.81 -17.37
C HIS A 168 8.95 16.55 -16.02
N PRO A 169 9.74 16.31 -14.96
CA PRO A 169 9.18 16.15 -13.62
C PRO A 169 8.39 17.37 -13.18
N VAL A 170 7.18 17.16 -12.70
CA VAL A 170 6.29 18.18 -12.13
C VAL A 170 5.95 17.84 -10.69
N THR A 171 5.62 18.86 -9.90
CA THR A 171 5.24 18.67 -8.49
C THR A 171 3.73 18.70 -8.35
N LEU A 172 3.14 17.59 -7.90
CA LEU A 172 1.72 17.52 -7.58
C LEU A 172 1.38 18.39 -6.36
N SER A 173 0.19 18.95 -6.34
CA SER A 173 -0.33 19.69 -5.18
C SER A 173 -0.54 18.77 -3.97
N SER A 174 -0.94 17.53 -4.18
CA SER A 174 -1.21 16.53 -3.16
C SER A 174 -0.75 15.14 -3.59
N ALA A 175 -0.50 14.26 -2.64
CA ALA A 175 -0.24 12.82 -2.84
C ALA A 175 -0.91 12.04 -1.69
N ASN A 176 -2.21 12.21 -1.53
CA ASN A 176 -2.97 11.62 -0.43
C ASN A 176 -3.55 10.26 -0.86
N THR A 177 -2.88 9.17 -0.48
CA THR A 177 -3.24 7.78 -0.78
C THR A 177 -2.87 6.87 0.37
N ILE A 178 -3.55 5.73 0.52
CA ILE A 178 -3.18 4.67 1.47
C ILE A 178 -1.89 3.94 1.06
N ALA A 179 -1.41 4.10 -0.17
CA ALA A 179 -0.15 3.56 -0.68
C ALA A 179 1.04 4.45 -0.30
N ASP A 180 1.32 4.59 1.00
CA ASP A 180 2.28 5.53 1.59
C ASP A 180 3.69 5.43 0.99
N GLY A 181 4.16 4.23 0.66
CA GLY A 181 5.47 4.00 0.03
C GLY A 181 5.60 4.56 -1.40
N THR A 182 4.48 4.89 -2.05
CA THR A 182 4.40 5.49 -3.39
C THR A 182 3.74 6.87 -3.40
N ALA A 183 3.41 7.43 -2.23
CA ALA A 183 2.84 8.77 -2.07
C ALA A 183 3.90 9.86 -2.32
N VAL A 184 4.37 10.00 -3.55
CA VAL A 184 5.46 10.90 -3.94
C VAL A 184 4.92 11.99 -4.86
N LYS A 185 5.12 13.26 -4.46
CA LYS A 185 4.62 14.42 -5.22
C LYS A 185 5.40 14.72 -6.50
N ARG A 186 6.65 14.26 -6.58
CA ARG A 186 7.53 14.57 -7.72
C ARG A 186 8.46 13.39 -8.00
N VAL A 187 8.51 12.95 -9.23
CA VAL A 187 9.49 11.94 -9.68
C VAL A 187 10.91 12.50 -9.69
N GLY A 188 11.90 11.62 -9.63
CA GLY A 188 13.30 12.01 -9.64
C GLY A 188 13.75 12.61 -10.96
N GLU A 189 14.55 13.68 -10.91
CA GLU A 189 15.10 14.37 -12.08
C GLU A 189 16.12 13.51 -12.84
N LYS A 190 16.99 12.81 -12.12
CA LYS A 190 18.08 12.01 -12.71
C LYS A 190 17.56 10.75 -13.38
N ILE A 191 16.50 10.15 -12.80
CA ILE A 191 15.96 8.87 -13.29
C ILE A 191 14.90 9.09 -14.40
N PHE A 192 14.27 10.25 -14.46
CA PHE A 192 13.16 10.52 -15.38
C PHE A 192 13.49 10.26 -16.86
N PRO A 193 14.65 10.70 -17.42
CA PRO A 193 14.97 10.44 -18.83
C PRO A 193 15.03 8.95 -19.18
N TYR A 194 15.41 8.10 -18.24
CA TYR A 194 15.44 6.66 -18.43
C TYR A 194 14.02 6.06 -18.31
N ALA A 195 13.23 6.56 -17.37
CA ALA A 195 11.85 6.16 -17.20
C ALA A 195 11.01 6.51 -18.44
N GLU A 196 11.08 7.76 -18.91
CA GLU A 196 10.39 8.23 -20.12
C GLU A 196 10.71 7.35 -21.34
N LYS A 197 11.97 6.93 -21.48
CA LYS A 197 12.41 6.12 -22.62
C LYS A 197 11.95 4.67 -22.55
N ASN A 198 11.90 4.08 -21.37
CA ASN A 198 11.84 2.62 -21.19
C ASN A 198 10.51 2.10 -20.66
N ILE A 199 9.63 2.96 -20.13
CA ILE A 199 8.28 2.59 -19.70
C ILE A 199 7.37 2.59 -20.92
N ASP A 200 6.62 1.51 -21.15
CA ASP A 200 5.68 1.43 -22.26
C ASP A 200 4.34 2.12 -21.94
N GLU A 201 3.88 2.01 -20.71
CA GLU A 201 2.60 2.54 -20.26
C GLU A 201 2.62 2.82 -18.76
N VAL A 202 1.86 3.82 -18.31
CA VAL A 202 1.58 4.06 -16.89
C VAL A 202 0.08 4.08 -16.68
N ILE A 203 -0.38 3.30 -15.70
CA ILE A 203 -1.78 3.23 -15.31
C ILE A 203 -1.94 3.63 -13.84
N THR A 204 -3.12 4.11 -13.49
CA THR A 204 -3.44 4.53 -12.12
C THR A 204 -4.47 3.60 -11.48
N VAL A 205 -4.36 3.44 -10.16
CA VAL A 205 -5.23 2.57 -9.35
C VAL A 205 -5.83 3.38 -8.20
N ALA A 206 -7.12 3.22 -7.96
CA ALA A 206 -7.79 3.84 -6.82
C ALA A 206 -7.47 3.10 -5.50
N ASP A 207 -7.55 3.81 -4.38
CA ASP A 207 -7.28 3.22 -3.05
C ASP A 207 -8.25 2.07 -2.72
N ASP A 208 -9.50 2.14 -3.16
CA ASP A 208 -10.49 1.08 -2.98
C ASP A 208 -10.09 -0.24 -3.68
N ASP A 209 -9.45 -0.15 -4.86
CA ASP A 209 -8.94 -1.33 -5.57
C ASP A 209 -7.78 -2.00 -4.81
N LEU A 210 -6.96 -1.21 -4.08
CA LEU A 210 -5.89 -1.74 -3.25
C LEU A 210 -6.43 -2.55 -2.07
N ILE A 211 -7.53 -2.11 -1.46
CA ILE A 211 -8.21 -2.84 -0.38
C ILE A 211 -8.67 -4.20 -0.91
N GLY A 212 -9.28 -4.22 -2.10
CA GLY A 212 -9.67 -5.46 -2.77
C GLY A 212 -8.49 -6.39 -3.06
N ALA A 213 -7.41 -5.84 -3.63
CA ALA A 213 -6.18 -6.59 -3.94
C ALA A 213 -5.51 -7.17 -2.67
N PHE A 214 -5.55 -6.43 -1.55
CA PHE A 214 -5.04 -6.92 -0.27
C PHE A 214 -5.74 -8.20 0.17
N LEU A 215 -7.08 -8.21 0.16
CA LEU A 215 -7.85 -9.41 0.53
C LEU A 215 -7.55 -10.57 -0.43
N ASP A 216 -7.47 -10.32 -1.74
CA ASP A 216 -7.16 -11.37 -2.72
C ASP A 216 -5.80 -12.03 -2.43
N VAL A 217 -4.78 -11.24 -2.13
CA VAL A 217 -3.43 -11.75 -1.84
C VAL A 217 -3.41 -12.50 -0.50
N VAL A 218 -4.05 -11.96 0.54
CA VAL A 218 -4.11 -12.64 1.86
C VAL A 218 -4.91 -13.93 1.79
N GLU A 219 -6.07 -13.93 1.14
CA GLU A 219 -6.97 -15.09 1.09
C GLU A 219 -6.43 -16.21 0.18
N ASN A 220 -5.85 -15.86 -0.97
CA ASN A 220 -5.45 -16.86 -1.96
C ASN A 220 -3.97 -17.26 -1.86
N HIS A 221 -3.09 -16.32 -1.47
CA HIS A 221 -1.64 -16.56 -1.45
C HIS A 221 -1.02 -16.58 -0.04
N LYS A 222 -1.78 -16.22 1.00
CA LYS A 222 -1.33 -16.19 2.41
C LYS A 222 -0.11 -15.27 2.62
N MET A 223 -0.04 -14.20 1.85
CA MET A 223 1.03 -13.21 1.92
C MET A 223 0.51 -11.87 2.44
N ILE A 224 1.33 -11.17 3.21
CA ILE A 224 1.10 -9.79 3.62
C ILE A 224 1.95 -8.87 2.76
N VAL A 225 1.30 -8.04 1.94
CA VAL A 225 1.93 -7.08 1.04
C VAL A 225 1.45 -5.68 1.43
N GLU A 226 2.37 -4.71 1.52
CA GLU A 226 2.02 -3.32 1.79
C GLU A 226 1.24 -2.69 0.62
N ASN A 227 0.44 -1.66 0.88
CA ASN A 227 -0.44 -1.06 -0.12
C ASN A 227 0.28 -0.64 -1.40
N SER A 228 1.47 -0.05 -1.29
CA SER A 228 2.30 0.30 -2.45
C SER A 228 2.74 -0.91 -3.27
N GLY A 229 2.92 -2.08 -2.65
CA GLY A 229 3.25 -3.32 -3.32
C GLY A 229 2.05 -3.98 -4.01
N LEU A 230 0.83 -3.61 -3.63
CA LEU A 230 -0.42 -4.16 -4.20
C LEU A 230 -0.87 -3.43 -5.46
N LEU A 231 -0.29 -2.28 -5.79
CA LEU A 231 -0.65 -1.51 -6.98
C LEU A 231 -0.67 -2.37 -8.24
N THR A 232 0.34 -3.20 -8.44
CA THR A 232 0.45 -4.06 -9.62
C THR A 232 -0.61 -5.16 -9.67
N VAL A 233 -1.03 -5.69 -8.52
CA VAL A 233 -2.11 -6.69 -8.45
C VAL A 233 -3.47 -6.04 -8.74
N ALA A 234 -3.74 -4.88 -8.14
CA ALA A 234 -4.98 -4.14 -8.39
C ALA A 234 -5.11 -3.74 -9.88
N ALA A 235 -4.00 -3.35 -10.51
CA ALA A 235 -3.93 -2.98 -11.91
C ALA A 235 -4.31 -4.11 -12.89
N LEU A 236 -4.11 -5.38 -12.52
CA LEU A 236 -4.43 -6.52 -13.39
C LEU A 236 -5.89 -6.54 -13.85
N ARG A 237 -6.80 -5.97 -13.04
CA ARG A 237 -8.23 -5.90 -13.38
C ARG A 237 -8.54 -4.89 -14.49
N GLN A 238 -7.63 -3.97 -14.79
CA GLN A 238 -7.79 -2.94 -15.82
C GLN A 238 -7.17 -3.35 -17.16
N LEU A 239 -6.45 -4.48 -17.21
CA LEU A 239 -5.67 -4.92 -18.35
C LEU A 239 -6.23 -6.19 -18.98
N ASP A 240 -6.30 -6.25 -20.31
CA ASP A 240 -6.59 -7.49 -21.03
C ASP A 240 -5.28 -8.25 -21.31
N LEU A 241 -4.94 -9.12 -20.39
CA LEU A 241 -3.68 -9.90 -20.40
C LEU A 241 -3.94 -11.40 -20.63
N LYS A 242 -5.09 -11.76 -21.19
CA LYS A 242 -5.46 -13.16 -21.43
C LYS A 242 -4.45 -13.85 -22.35
N GLY A 243 -3.90 -14.97 -21.88
CA GLY A 243 -2.91 -15.75 -22.62
C GLY A 243 -1.50 -15.17 -22.62
N LYS A 244 -1.24 -14.15 -21.82
CA LYS A 244 0.08 -13.52 -21.64
C LYS A 244 0.77 -13.99 -20.38
N LYS A 245 2.11 -14.03 -20.42
CA LYS A 245 2.96 -14.26 -19.26
C LYS A 245 3.27 -12.92 -18.59
N VAL A 246 2.74 -12.74 -17.39
CA VAL A 246 2.76 -11.46 -16.68
C VAL A 246 3.42 -11.61 -15.33
N VAL A 247 4.32 -10.69 -15.00
CA VAL A 247 4.93 -10.58 -13.68
C VAL A 247 4.44 -9.30 -13.01
N SER A 248 3.77 -9.43 -11.86
CA SER A 248 3.42 -8.34 -10.97
C SER A 248 4.42 -8.26 -9.83
N ILE A 249 5.17 -7.17 -9.73
CA ILE A 249 6.18 -6.99 -8.68
C ILE A 249 5.50 -6.62 -7.37
N LEU A 250 5.48 -7.53 -6.39
CA LEU A 250 5.10 -7.27 -5.00
C LEU A 250 6.28 -6.61 -4.28
N SER A 251 6.32 -5.31 -4.26
CA SER A 251 7.52 -4.53 -3.96
C SER A 251 7.90 -4.45 -2.48
N GLY A 252 6.99 -4.74 -1.56
CA GLY A 252 7.25 -4.68 -0.12
C GLY A 252 6.14 -5.26 0.74
N GLY A 253 6.45 -5.50 2.02
CA GLY A 253 5.52 -6.04 3.02
C GLY A 253 5.63 -5.35 4.39
N ASN A 254 6.11 -4.10 4.43
CA ASN A 254 6.29 -3.34 5.67
C ASN A 254 4.98 -2.67 6.09
N MET A 255 3.98 -3.49 6.41
CA MET A 255 2.68 -3.06 6.87
C MET A 255 2.58 -3.21 8.39
N ASP A 256 1.99 -2.24 9.08
CA ASP A 256 1.69 -2.37 10.50
C ASP A 256 0.35 -3.09 10.73
N VAL A 257 0.21 -3.68 11.93
CA VAL A 257 -0.94 -4.52 12.27
C VAL A 257 -2.24 -3.72 12.36
N ILE A 258 -2.18 -2.45 12.76
CA ILE A 258 -3.38 -1.59 12.89
C ILE A 258 -3.90 -1.26 11.49
N THR A 259 -3.03 -0.84 10.59
CA THR A 259 -3.37 -0.59 9.18
C THR A 259 -3.93 -1.85 8.53
N MET A 260 -3.30 -3.01 8.74
CA MET A 260 -3.79 -4.29 8.23
C MET A 260 -5.20 -4.61 8.74
N SER A 261 -5.45 -4.45 10.04
CA SER A 261 -6.77 -4.67 10.63
C SER A 261 -7.83 -3.76 9.99
N SER A 262 -7.51 -2.48 9.82
CA SER A 262 -8.42 -1.51 9.18
C SER A 262 -8.73 -1.90 7.73
N ILE A 263 -7.73 -2.27 6.94
CA ILE A 263 -7.92 -2.67 5.52
C ILE A 263 -8.77 -3.95 5.42
N VAL A 264 -8.52 -4.95 6.29
CA VAL A 264 -9.34 -6.17 6.32
C VAL A 264 -10.80 -5.84 6.58
N GLN A 265 -11.09 -5.00 7.59
CA GLN A 265 -12.45 -4.63 7.93
C GLN A 265 -13.15 -3.89 6.79
N HIS A 266 -12.49 -2.88 6.21
CA HIS A 266 -13.02 -2.14 5.06
C HIS A 266 -13.27 -3.05 3.86
N GLY A 267 -12.35 -3.94 3.56
CA GLY A 267 -12.50 -4.87 2.45
C GLY A 267 -13.62 -5.90 2.64
N LEU A 268 -13.85 -6.38 3.87
CA LEU A 268 -14.97 -7.25 4.17
C LEU A 268 -16.30 -6.53 4.04
N ILE A 269 -16.38 -5.26 4.45
CA ILE A 269 -17.57 -4.42 4.26
C ILE A 269 -17.80 -4.14 2.77
N GLN A 270 -16.76 -3.75 2.02
CA GLN A 270 -16.84 -3.47 0.58
C GLN A 270 -17.31 -4.69 -0.25
N ARG A 271 -17.03 -5.90 0.24
CA ARG A 271 -17.47 -7.17 -0.39
C ARG A 271 -18.80 -7.70 0.17
N ASP A 272 -19.53 -6.90 0.94
CA ASP A 272 -20.79 -7.31 1.62
C ASP A 272 -20.63 -8.58 2.47
N ARG A 273 -19.42 -8.90 2.89
CA ARG A 273 -19.17 -10.02 3.82
C ARG A 273 -19.46 -9.65 5.26
N ILE A 274 -19.39 -8.35 5.56
CA ILE A 274 -19.85 -7.76 6.82
C ILE A 274 -20.71 -6.55 6.48
N PHE A 275 -21.90 -6.50 7.04
CA PHE A 275 -22.82 -5.38 6.89
C PHE A 275 -23.66 -5.19 8.15
N SER A 276 -24.24 -4.01 8.33
CA SER A 276 -25.10 -3.74 9.47
C SER A 276 -26.49 -3.32 9.02
N VAL A 277 -27.48 -3.82 9.74
CA VAL A 277 -28.88 -3.48 9.56
C VAL A 277 -29.47 -2.88 10.84
N SER A 278 -30.35 -1.93 10.69
CA SER A 278 -31.18 -1.38 11.76
C SER A 278 -32.63 -1.81 11.51
N VAL A 279 -33.27 -2.36 12.54
CA VAL A 279 -34.68 -2.76 12.50
C VAL A 279 -35.39 -2.11 13.69
N LEU A 280 -36.50 -1.43 13.41
CA LEU A 280 -37.37 -0.87 14.44
C LEU A 280 -38.42 -1.91 14.85
N LEU A 281 -38.53 -2.15 16.14
CA LEU A 281 -39.37 -3.20 16.73
C LEU A 281 -40.33 -2.62 17.79
N PRO A 282 -41.50 -3.25 17.98
CA PRO A 282 -42.30 -3.04 19.17
C PRO A 282 -41.53 -3.45 20.44
N ASP A 283 -41.70 -2.70 21.52
CA ASP A 283 -41.12 -3.07 22.82
C ASP A 283 -41.94 -4.19 23.47
N LYS A 284 -41.72 -5.42 23.00
CA LYS A 284 -42.43 -6.63 23.47
C LYS A 284 -41.46 -7.82 23.63
N PRO A 285 -41.70 -8.70 24.62
CA PRO A 285 -40.95 -9.96 24.71
C PRO A 285 -41.08 -10.80 23.44
N GLY A 286 -39.96 -11.39 22.98
CA GLY A 286 -39.92 -12.27 21.81
C GLY A 286 -39.51 -11.60 20.48
N GLU A 287 -39.58 -10.28 20.34
CA GLU A 287 -39.23 -9.60 19.08
C GLU A 287 -37.75 -9.79 18.71
N LEU A 288 -36.84 -9.75 19.67
CA LEU A 288 -35.42 -10.04 19.43
C LEU A 288 -35.22 -11.49 18.94
N VAL A 289 -35.95 -12.45 19.53
CA VAL A 289 -35.86 -13.87 19.13
C VAL A 289 -36.36 -14.05 17.71
N ARG A 290 -37.44 -13.36 17.32
CA ARG A 290 -37.99 -13.38 15.97
C ARG A 290 -36.95 -12.92 14.94
N VAL A 291 -36.34 -11.76 15.16
CA VAL A 291 -35.28 -11.22 14.26
C VAL A 291 -34.09 -12.16 14.18
N ALA A 292 -33.55 -12.60 15.34
CA ALA A 292 -32.41 -13.50 15.36
C ALA A 292 -32.68 -14.85 14.67
N SER A 293 -33.90 -15.41 14.86
CA SER A 293 -34.30 -16.65 14.20
C SER A 293 -34.44 -16.51 12.68
N THR A 294 -34.93 -15.36 12.22
CA THR A 294 -35.04 -15.07 10.78
C THR A 294 -33.66 -14.99 10.12
N ILE A 295 -32.72 -14.27 10.76
CA ILE A 295 -31.34 -14.18 10.31
C ILE A 295 -30.68 -15.56 10.26
N ALA A 296 -30.85 -16.36 11.32
CA ALA A 296 -30.27 -17.70 11.41
C ALA A 296 -30.84 -18.65 10.34
N LYS A 297 -32.16 -18.60 10.05
CA LYS A 297 -32.79 -19.38 8.97
C LYS A 297 -32.25 -19.00 7.60
N ALA A 298 -31.85 -17.74 7.41
CA ALA A 298 -31.20 -17.25 6.19
C ALA A 298 -29.68 -17.49 6.19
N ASN A 299 -29.13 -18.27 7.13
CA ASN A 299 -27.70 -18.55 7.32
C ASN A 299 -26.84 -17.30 7.61
N GLY A 300 -27.43 -16.20 8.05
CA GLY A 300 -26.69 -15.02 8.51
C GLY A 300 -26.08 -15.26 9.89
N ASN A 301 -24.82 -14.89 10.09
CA ASN A 301 -24.17 -14.97 11.39
C ASN A 301 -24.11 -13.58 12.06
N VAL A 302 -24.59 -13.49 13.30
CA VAL A 302 -24.59 -12.23 14.06
C VAL A 302 -23.22 -12.02 14.72
N ILE A 303 -22.51 -10.96 14.32
CA ILE A 303 -21.22 -10.57 14.93
C ILE A 303 -21.44 -9.65 16.10
N LYS A 304 -22.35 -8.68 15.97
CA LYS A 304 -22.61 -7.66 16.99
C LYS A 304 -24.08 -7.32 17.00
N LEU A 305 -24.62 -7.06 18.19
CA LEU A 305 -26.01 -6.68 18.39
C LEU A 305 -26.09 -5.55 19.41
N GLU A 306 -26.76 -4.47 19.01
CA GLU A 306 -27.06 -3.31 19.87
C GLU A 306 -28.56 -3.17 19.99
N HIS A 307 -29.07 -3.20 21.20
CA HIS A 307 -30.50 -3.09 21.52
C HIS A 307 -30.73 -1.75 22.22
N ASN A 308 -31.30 -0.79 21.51
CA ASN A 308 -31.58 0.55 22.01
C ASN A 308 -33.08 0.74 22.27
N GLN A 309 -33.47 0.86 23.52
CA GLN A 309 -34.88 0.99 23.96
C GLN A 309 -35.38 2.42 24.00
N PHE A 310 -34.53 3.43 23.81
CA PHE A 310 -34.91 4.84 24.01
C PHE A 310 -34.95 5.64 22.70
N VAL A 311 -35.22 4.99 21.59
CA VAL A 311 -35.27 5.65 20.26
C VAL A 311 -36.54 6.46 20.04
N SER A 312 -37.65 6.03 20.65
CA SER A 312 -38.97 6.69 20.49
C SER A 312 -39.80 6.57 21.76
N THR A 313 -40.67 7.56 22.00
CA THR A 313 -41.71 7.52 23.06
C THR A 313 -42.89 6.63 22.65
N ASN A 314 -43.01 6.26 21.37
CA ASN A 314 -44.06 5.37 20.86
C ASN A 314 -43.62 3.91 21.02
N ARG A 315 -44.21 3.20 21.94
CA ARG A 315 -43.89 1.78 22.24
C ARG A 315 -44.09 0.82 21.08
N ASN A 316 -44.82 1.17 20.05
CA ASN A 316 -44.99 0.32 18.87
C ASN A 316 -43.78 0.35 17.91
N ALA A 317 -42.88 1.31 18.09
CA ALA A 317 -41.62 1.40 17.35
C ALA A 317 -40.52 1.96 18.27
N ALA A 318 -40.48 1.50 19.52
CA ALA A 318 -39.68 2.10 20.59
C ALA A 318 -38.28 1.52 20.70
N VAL A 319 -38.02 0.40 20.02
CA VAL A 319 -36.74 -0.31 20.10
C VAL A 319 -36.07 -0.31 18.73
N GLU A 320 -34.86 0.18 18.66
CA GLU A 320 -33.97 -0.03 17.51
C GLU A 320 -33.04 -1.20 17.83
N LEU A 321 -33.07 -2.20 16.96
CA LEU A 321 -32.11 -3.29 16.99
C LEU A 321 -31.13 -3.09 15.84
N ARG A 322 -29.88 -2.75 16.18
CA ARG A 322 -28.79 -2.64 15.20
C ARG A 322 -27.96 -3.90 15.25
N ILE A 323 -27.84 -4.57 14.10
CA ILE A 323 -27.20 -5.88 14.00
C ILE A 323 -26.11 -5.81 12.96
N THR A 324 -24.89 -6.19 13.33
CA THR A 324 -23.80 -6.41 12.38
C THR A 324 -23.73 -7.89 12.05
N LEU A 325 -23.75 -8.21 10.80
CA LEU A 325 -23.89 -9.55 10.24
C LEU A 325 -22.69 -9.93 9.39
N GLU A 326 -22.31 -11.19 9.44
CA GLU A 326 -21.45 -11.83 8.46
C GLU A 326 -22.30 -12.52 7.40
N ALA A 327 -21.93 -12.33 6.13
CA ALA A 327 -22.55 -12.94 4.96
C ALA A 327 -21.51 -13.51 4.00
N PHE A 328 -21.94 -14.27 3.00
CA PHE A 328 -21.07 -14.82 1.97
C PHE A 328 -20.84 -13.86 0.79
N GLY A 329 -21.32 -12.62 0.89
CA GLY A 329 -21.23 -11.58 -0.13
C GLY A 329 -22.59 -10.99 -0.48
N THR A 330 -22.64 -10.18 -1.55
CA THR A 330 -23.77 -9.33 -1.93
C THR A 330 -25.09 -10.09 -2.10
N GLU A 331 -25.06 -11.23 -2.77
CA GLU A 331 -26.28 -12.04 -2.99
C GLU A 331 -26.86 -12.56 -1.66
N HIS A 332 -26.01 -13.08 -0.79
CA HIS A 332 -26.44 -13.58 0.52
C HIS A 332 -26.92 -12.43 1.44
N LYS A 333 -26.29 -11.28 1.40
CA LYS A 333 -26.78 -10.06 2.06
C LYS A 333 -28.20 -9.74 1.61
N HIS A 334 -28.48 -9.76 0.29
CA HIS A 334 -29.83 -9.51 -0.23
C HIS A 334 -30.84 -10.57 0.23
N GLN A 335 -30.44 -11.84 0.32
CA GLN A 335 -31.30 -12.90 0.84
C GLN A 335 -31.66 -12.68 2.32
N ILE A 336 -30.70 -12.26 3.14
CA ILE A 336 -30.94 -11.94 4.55
C ILE A 336 -31.88 -10.74 4.69
N MET A 337 -31.63 -9.67 3.92
CA MET A 337 -32.50 -8.48 3.92
C MET A 337 -33.92 -8.82 3.54
N LYS A 338 -34.10 -9.59 2.48
CA LYS A 338 -35.42 -10.04 2.02
C LYS A 338 -36.13 -10.94 3.04
N ALA A 339 -35.43 -11.86 3.69
CA ALA A 339 -35.99 -12.69 4.73
C ALA A 339 -36.55 -11.87 5.90
N LEU A 340 -35.87 -10.79 6.27
CA LEU A 340 -36.38 -9.86 7.27
C LEU A 340 -37.63 -9.10 6.80
N GLU A 341 -37.65 -8.65 5.53
CA GLU A 341 -38.82 -8.00 4.92
C GLU A 341 -40.03 -8.94 4.84
N ASP A 342 -39.84 -10.19 4.43
CA ASP A 342 -40.87 -11.21 4.33
C ASP A 342 -41.50 -11.56 5.70
N GLU A 343 -40.78 -11.37 6.80
CA GLU A 343 -41.26 -11.45 8.18
C GLU A 343 -42.00 -10.19 8.65
N GLY A 344 -42.21 -9.22 7.77
CA GLY A 344 -42.92 -7.97 8.09
C GLY A 344 -42.07 -6.96 8.85
N LEU A 345 -40.72 -7.13 8.83
CA LEU A 345 -39.78 -6.19 9.38
C LEU A 345 -39.38 -5.15 8.32
N SER A 346 -38.91 -4.01 8.74
CA SER A 346 -38.43 -2.96 7.84
C SER A 346 -36.92 -2.73 8.05
N PRO A 347 -36.06 -3.63 7.55
CA PRO A 347 -34.62 -3.51 7.74
C PRO A 347 -34.09 -2.32 6.93
N ARG A 348 -33.16 -1.57 7.53
CA ARG A 348 -32.42 -0.50 6.86
C ARG A 348 -30.94 -0.77 6.98
N GLU A 349 -30.24 -0.75 5.88
CA GLU A 349 -28.79 -0.81 5.91
C GLU A 349 -28.24 0.44 6.59
N VAL A 350 -27.27 0.24 7.48
CA VAL A 350 -26.56 1.30 8.20
C VAL A 350 -25.07 1.04 8.15
N ASN A 351 -24.28 2.09 8.36
CA ASN A 351 -22.82 1.93 8.37
C ASN A 351 -22.40 0.87 9.38
N ALA A 352 -21.67 -0.12 8.91
CA ALA A 352 -21.13 -1.16 9.77
C ALA A 352 -20.10 -0.57 10.75
N LYS A 353 -20.33 -0.77 12.05
CA LYS A 353 -19.38 -0.43 13.12
C LYS A 353 -19.00 -1.73 13.80
N LEU A 354 -17.77 -2.17 13.58
CA LEU A 354 -17.25 -3.42 14.19
C LEU A 354 -16.84 -3.21 15.66
N TYR A 355 -16.57 -1.97 16.04
CA TYR A 355 -16.22 -1.56 17.42
C TYR A 355 -17.05 -0.38 17.90
#